data_28caed4bbf6f809d2fde6a066fd7c279
#
_entry.id   28caed4bbf6f809d2fde6a066fd7c279
#
_cell.length_a   1.000
_cell.length_b   1.000
_cell.length_c   1.000
_cell.angle_alpha   90.00
_cell.angle_beta   90.00
_cell.angle_gamma   90.00
#
_symmetry.space_group_name_H-M   'P 1'
#
loop_
_entity.id
_entity.type
_entity.pdbx_description
1 polymer ?
#
loop_
_entity_poly.entity_id
_entity_poly.type
_entity_poly.pdbx_seq_one_letter_code
_entity_poly.pdbx_strand_id
1 'polypeptide(L)'
;MFLSIDVGNTQTAIGLFDSEGTMVRGWRMPTDQSDTSDILHGRLFTFFQKDGLSLDDVEAGGLSCVVPVITRAWQRCFELLLNKPLTRINALSTDKIRFNIPHPELVGADRVANSVAATERYGYPVIVVDFGTATNLDVVDKDGVFRGGAISPGIMISAN
;
A
#
# COMPACT_ATOMS: atom_id res chain seq x y z
N MET A 1 -14.21 -9.39 5.05
CA MET A 1 -13.00 -8.65 5.50
C MET A 1 -12.29 -8.02 4.31
N PHE A 2 -11.45 -7.00 4.54
CA PHE A 2 -10.67 -6.30 3.51
C PHE A 2 -9.18 -6.55 3.71
N LEU A 3 -8.44 -6.87 2.63
CA LEU A 3 -7.00 -7.12 2.66
C LEU A 3 -6.25 -5.96 2.02
N SER A 4 -5.46 -5.21 2.81
CA SER A 4 -4.54 -4.19 2.30
C SER A 4 -3.17 -4.80 2.03
N ILE A 5 -2.55 -4.42 0.92
CA ILE A 5 -1.22 -4.86 0.52
C ILE A 5 -0.41 -3.64 0.13
N ASP A 6 0.70 -3.43 0.82
CA ASP A 6 1.66 -2.38 0.52
C ASP A 6 3.00 -3.00 0.12
N VAL A 7 3.34 -2.87 -1.16
CA VAL A 7 4.54 -3.47 -1.77
C VAL A 7 5.60 -2.40 -1.96
N GLY A 8 6.48 -2.29 -0.99
CA GLY A 8 7.70 -1.50 -1.09
C GLY A 8 8.83 -2.26 -1.81
N ASN A 9 9.93 -1.57 -2.10
CA ASN A 9 11.09 -2.17 -2.79
C ASN A 9 11.76 -3.30 -2.00
N THR A 10 11.73 -3.25 -0.67
CA THR A 10 12.43 -4.20 0.21
C THR A 10 11.46 -5.11 0.95
N GLN A 11 10.30 -4.59 1.33
CA GLN A 11 9.34 -5.29 2.18
C GLN A 11 7.92 -5.09 1.67
N THR A 12 7.13 -6.15 1.74
CA THR A 12 5.68 -6.12 1.54
C THR A 12 4.99 -6.23 2.90
N ALA A 13 4.15 -5.25 3.21
CA ALA A 13 3.27 -5.27 4.38
C ALA A 13 1.84 -5.65 3.96
N ILE A 14 1.19 -6.46 4.78
CA ILE A 14 -0.16 -6.97 4.53
C ILE A 14 -0.99 -6.74 5.79
N GLY A 15 -2.16 -6.13 5.67
CA GLY A 15 -3.09 -5.88 6.76
C GLY A 15 -4.47 -6.43 6.45
N LEU A 16 -5.04 -7.21 7.37
CA LEU A 16 -6.41 -7.68 7.31
C LEU A 16 -7.28 -6.80 8.21
N PHE A 17 -8.37 -6.29 7.66
CA PHE A 17 -9.30 -5.38 8.33
C PHE A 17 -10.71 -5.97 8.33
N ASP A 18 -11.44 -5.73 9.42
CA ASP A 18 -12.86 -6.05 9.52
C ASP A 18 -13.74 -5.00 8.81
N SER A 19 -15.05 -5.16 8.91
CA SER A 19 -16.03 -4.25 8.31
C SER A 19 -16.06 -2.86 8.96
N GLU A 20 -15.50 -2.71 10.16
CA GLU A 20 -15.42 -1.44 10.89
C GLU A 20 -14.10 -0.70 10.60
N GLY A 21 -13.20 -1.32 9.80
CA GLY A 21 -11.89 -0.77 9.49
C GLY A 21 -10.85 -0.98 10.59
N THR A 22 -11.14 -1.89 11.55
CA THR A 22 -10.18 -2.27 12.59
C THR A 22 -9.23 -3.35 12.06
N MET A 23 -7.93 -3.17 12.29
CA MET A 23 -6.94 -4.13 11.86
C MET A 23 -7.00 -5.39 12.72
N VAL A 24 -7.45 -6.50 12.12
CA VAL A 24 -7.54 -7.83 12.74
C VAL A 24 -6.15 -8.47 12.84
N ARG A 25 -5.36 -8.36 11.75
CA ARG A 25 -4.03 -8.96 11.69
C ARG A 25 -3.13 -8.21 10.72
N GLY A 26 -1.83 -8.25 10.97
CA GLY A 26 -0.81 -7.73 10.07
C GLY A 26 0.34 -8.71 9.89
N TRP A 27 0.85 -8.81 8.65
CA TRP A 27 2.01 -9.62 8.29
C TRP A 27 3.01 -8.80 7.50
N ARG A 28 4.24 -9.26 7.48
CA ARG A 28 5.33 -8.67 6.68
C ARG A 28 6.15 -9.78 6.06
N MET A 29 6.59 -9.55 4.83
CA MET A 29 7.50 -10.44 4.14
C MET A 29 8.50 -9.63 3.29
N PRO A 30 9.66 -10.17 2.94
CA PRO A 30 10.53 -9.56 1.93
C PRO A 30 9.78 -9.41 0.61
N THR A 31 10.02 -8.31 -0.11
CA THR A 31 9.55 -8.18 -1.49
C THR A 31 10.50 -8.93 -2.42
N ASP A 32 10.00 -9.96 -3.07
CA ASP A 32 10.71 -10.70 -4.10
C ASP A 32 10.08 -10.42 -5.46
N GLN A 33 10.84 -9.79 -6.35
CA GLN A 33 10.35 -9.41 -7.68
C GLN A 33 10.10 -10.61 -8.60
N SER A 34 10.59 -11.79 -8.24
CA SER A 34 10.37 -13.06 -8.95
C SER A 34 9.12 -13.82 -8.51
N ASP A 35 8.42 -13.34 -7.46
CA ASP A 35 7.21 -14.00 -6.97
C ASP A 35 6.12 -14.03 -8.04
N THR A 36 5.61 -15.24 -8.29
CA THR A 36 4.45 -15.47 -9.16
C THR A 36 3.15 -15.32 -8.37
N SER A 37 2.02 -15.26 -9.08
CA SER A 37 0.68 -15.25 -8.44
C SER A 37 0.48 -16.46 -7.51
N ASP A 38 0.98 -17.64 -7.90
CA ASP A 38 0.83 -18.87 -7.12
C ASP A 38 1.68 -18.84 -5.85
N ILE A 39 2.89 -18.28 -5.92
CA ILE A 39 3.75 -18.08 -4.74
C ILE A 39 3.08 -17.10 -3.77
N LEU A 40 2.58 -15.97 -4.25
CA LEU A 40 1.88 -14.98 -3.43
C LEU A 40 0.64 -15.58 -2.78
N HIS A 41 -0.15 -16.35 -3.51
CA HIS A 41 -1.32 -17.06 -2.96
C HIS A 41 -0.89 -18.05 -1.87
N GLY A 42 0.14 -18.85 -2.10
CA GLY A 42 0.65 -19.80 -1.11
C GLY A 42 1.16 -19.12 0.17
N ARG A 43 1.80 -17.94 0.05
CA ARG A 43 2.22 -17.13 1.20
C ARG A 43 1.01 -16.60 1.98
N LEU A 44 0.01 -16.03 1.29
CA LEU A 44 -1.23 -15.60 1.93
C LEU A 44 -1.92 -16.75 2.64
N PHE A 45 -2.08 -17.90 1.97
CA PHE A 45 -2.66 -19.09 2.56
C PHE A 45 -1.93 -19.52 3.85
N THR A 46 -0.60 -19.51 3.83
CA THR A 46 0.21 -19.85 4.99
C THR A 46 0.01 -18.88 6.16
N PHE A 47 -0.05 -17.57 5.89
CA PHE A 47 -0.29 -16.56 6.90
C PHE A 47 -1.67 -16.73 7.55
N PHE A 48 -2.69 -16.91 6.75
CA PHE A 48 -4.06 -17.10 7.22
C PHE A 48 -4.21 -18.38 8.04
N GLN A 49 -3.70 -19.50 7.53
CA GLN A 49 -3.75 -20.79 8.23
C GLN A 49 -3.04 -20.73 9.60
N LYS A 50 -1.87 -20.11 9.68
CA LYS A 50 -1.11 -19.98 10.93
C LYS A 50 -1.90 -19.22 12.01
N ASP A 51 -2.73 -18.26 11.61
CA ASP A 51 -3.50 -17.43 12.52
C ASP A 51 -4.96 -17.92 12.67
N GLY A 52 -5.31 -19.10 12.10
CA GLY A 52 -6.66 -19.68 12.18
C GLY A 52 -7.72 -18.91 11.38
N LEU A 53 -7.30 -18.20 10.34
CA LEU A 53 -8.14 -17.38 9.47
C LEU A 53 -8.37 -18.10 8.14
N SER A 54 -9.45 -17.74 7.42
CA SER A 54 -9.73 -18.23 6.07
C SER A 54 -9.57 -17.14 5.03
N LEU A 55 -8.95 -17.48 3.88
CA LEU A 55 -8.93 -16.59 2.71
C LEU A 55 -10.32 -16.35 2.12
N ASP A 56 -11.27 -17.25 2.38
CA ASP A 56 -12.66 -17.10 1.94
C ASP A 56 -13.36 -15.89 2.60
N ASP A 57 -12.89 -15.49 3.79
CA ASP A 57 -13.42 -14.33 4.52
C ASP A 57 -12.99 -12.99 3.89
N VAL A 58 -12.02 -13.00 2.98
CA VAL A 58 -11.59 -11.81 2.24
C VAL A 58 -12.62 -11.50 1.15
N GLU A 59 -13.18 -10.30 1.17
CA GLU A 59 -14.19 -9.84 0.21
C GLU A 59 -13.58 -8.99 -0.90
N ALA A 60 -12.54 -8.22 -0.55
CA ALA A 60 -11.86 -7.33 -1.48
C ALA A 60 -10.45 -7.02 -1.00
N GLY A 61 -9.62 -6.47 -1.87
CA GLY A 61 -8.28 -5.99 -1.53
C GLY A 61 -7.94 -4.62 -2.09
N GLY A 62 -6.97 -3.97 -1.43
CA GLY A 62 -6.32 -2.75 -1.88
C GLY A 62 -4.82 -2.98 -2.06
N LEU A 63 -4.28 -2.55 -3.19
CA LEU A 63 -2.88 -2.70 -3.54
C LEU A 63 -2.21 -1.35 -3.72
N SER A 64 -1.33 -0.99 -2.80
CA SER A 64 -0.27 -0.01 -2.97
C SER A 64 0.98 -0.74 -3.46
N CYS A 65 1.53 -0.38 -4.59
CA CYS A 65 2.70 -1.07 -5.13
C CYS A 65 3.62 -0.10 -5.87
N VAL A 66 4.85 0.03 -5.39
CA VAL A 66 5.92 0.82 -6.04
C VAL A 66 6.91 -0.04 -6.81
N VAL A 67 6.60 -1.33 -6.99
CA VAL A 67 7.42 -2.31 -7.74
C VAL A 67 6.63 -2.82 -8.94
N PRO A 68 6.74 -2.21 -10.13
CA PRO A 68 5.88 -2.51 -11.28
C PRO A 68 5.89 -3.98 -11.70
N VAL A 69 7.05 -4.66 -11.60
CA VAL A 69 7.24 -6.04 -12.06
C VAL A 69 6.28 -7.00 -11.34
N ILE A 70 6.08 -6.84 -10.03
CA ILE A 70 5.25 -7.76 -9.23
C ILE A 70 3.76 -7.36 -9.19
N THR A 71 3.41 -6.16 -9.65
CA THR A 71 2.03 -5.66 -9.64
C THR A 71 1.06 -6.64 -10.31
N ARG A 72 1.45 -7.18 -11.48
CA ARG A 72 0.61 -8.13 -12.22
C ARG A 72 0.44 -9.46 -11.48
N ALA A 73 1.46 -9.92 -10.77
CA ALA A 73 1.36 -11.14 -9.97
C ALA A 73 0.33 -10.99 -8.85
N TRP A 74 0.31 -9.85 -8.14
CA TRP A 74 -0.70 -9.53 -7.14
C TRP A 74 -2.11 -9.44 -7.74
N GLN A 75 -2.28 -8.77 -8.88
CA GLN A 75 -3.58 -8.71 -9.56
C GLN A 75 -4.10 -10.11 -9.92
N ARG A 76 -3.26 -10.95 -10.53
CA ARG A 76 -3.63 -12.32 -10.89
C ARG A 76 -3.93 -13.18 -9.65
N CYS A 77 -3.19 -12.99 -8.55
CA CYS A 77 -3.46 -13.67 -7.30
C CYS A 77 -4.89 -13.39 -6.82
N PHE A 78 -5.33 -12.14 -6.83
CA PHE A 78 -6.68 -11.77 -6.43
C PHE A 78 -7.76 -12.20 -7.44
N GLU A 79 -7.55 -11.90 -8.72
CA GLU A 79 -8.54 -12.13 -9.77
C GLU A 79 -8.77 -13.63 -10.05
N LEU A 80 -7.68 -14.40 -10.16
CA LEU A 80 -7.75 -15.80 -10.62
C LEU A 80 -7.73 -16.82 -9.49
N LEU A 81 -7.01 -16.56 -8.41
CA LEU A 81 -6.82 -17.55 -7.35
C LEU A 81 -7.73 -17.29 -6.15
N LEU A 82 -7.98 -16.02 -5.80
CA LEU A 82 -8.94 -15.67 -4.75
C LEU A 82 -10.32 -15.39 -5.30
N ASN A 83 -10.47 -15.08 -6.59
CA ASN A 83 -11.71 -14.63 -7.23
C ASN A 83 -12.35 -13.44 -6.49
N LYS A 84 -11.53 -12.45 -6.13
CA LYS A 84 -11.92 -11.25 -5.38
C LYS A 84 -11.46 -9.99 -6.09
N PRO A 85 -12.18 -8.87 -5.96
CA PRO A 85 -11.77 -7.59 -6.53
C PRO A 85 -10.53 -7.04 -5.82
N LEU A 86 -9.62 -6.42 -6.61
CA LEU A 86 -8.43 -5.73 -6.12
C LEU A 86 -8.39 -4.31 -6.67
N THR A 87 -8.45 -3.33 -5.79
CA THR A 87 -8.31 -1.91 -6.15
C THR A 87 -6.83 -1.50 -6.10
N ARG A 88 -6.31 -0.99 -7.20
CA ARG A 88 -4.95 -0.41 -7.23
C ARG A 88 -4.96 1.03 -6.79
N ILE A 89 -4.07 1.37 -5.87
CA ILE A 89 -3.89 2.74 -5.38
C ILE A 89 -2.99 3.52 -6.36
N ASN A 90 -3.44 4.70 -6.72
CA ASN A 90 -2.69 5.70 -7.48
C ASN A 90 -3.36 7.07 -7.32
N ALA A 91 -2.76 8.13 -7.82
CA ALA A 91 -3.32 9.49 -7.70
C ALA A 91 -4.71 9.68 -8.33
N LEU A 92 -5.09 8.81 -9.28
CA LEU A 92 -6.40 8.86 -9.95
C LEU A 92 -7.45 7.95 -9.29
N SER A 93 -7.04 7.11 -8.33
CA SER A 93 -7.94 6.18 -7.63
C SER A 93 -8.64 6.79 -6.42
N THR A 94 -8.39 8.07 -6.12
CA THR A 94 -8.95 8.76 -4.96
C THR A 94 -9.43 10.17 -5.33
N ASP A 95 -10.51 10.59 -4.71
CA ASP A 95 -11.06 11.95 -4.72
C ASP A 95 -10.86 12.66 -3.37
N LYS A 96 -10.27 11.99 -2.39
CA LYS A 96 -10.07 12.48 -1.02
C LYS A 96 -9.08 13.64 -0.93
N ILE A 97 -8.07 13.63 -1.79
CA ILE A 97 -7.10 14.72 -1.93
C ILE A 97 -6.95 15.07 -3.41
N ARG A 98 -6.70 16.35 -3.70
CA ARG A 98 -6.42 16.82 -5.05
C ARG A 98 -4.91 16.87 -5.28
N PHE A 99 -4.47 16.56 -6.48
CA PHE A 99 -3.06 16.64 -6.86
C PHE A 99 -2.82 17.88 -7.73
N ASN A 100 -1.93 18.77 -7.28
CA ASN A 100 -1.49 19.93 -8.05
C ASN A 100 0.03 19.88 -8.25
N ILE A 101 0.44 18.92 -9.06
CA ILE A 101 1.80 18.69 -9.50
C ILE A 101 1.78 18.31 -10.98
N PRO A 102 2.88 18.50 -11.73
CA PRO A 102 2.90 18.29 -13.19
C PRO A 102 2.51 16.89 -13.64
N HIS A 103 2.89 15.84 -12.88
CA HIS A 103 2.73 14.45 -13.22
C HIS A 103 2.18 13.65 -12.03
N PRO A 104 0.89 13.79 -11.67
CA PRO A 104 0.30 13.10 -10.53
C PRO A 104 0.33 11.57 -10.68
N GLU A 105 0.29 11.05 -11.90
CA GLU A 105 0.37 9.63 -12.23
C GLU A 105 1.73 8.98 -11.85
N LEU A 106 2.78 9.80 -11.66
CA LEU A 106 4.11 9.34 -11.25
C LEU A 106 4.30 9.31 -9.73
N VAL A 107 3.33 9.77 -8.95
CA VAL A 107 3.40 9.67 -7.49
C VAL A 107 3.29 8.20 -7.07
N GLY A 108 4.24 7.75 -6.26
CA GLY A 108 4.22 6.39 -5.70
C GLY A 108 2.91 6.09 -4.97
N ALA A 109 2.40 4.89 -5.14
CA ALA A 109 1.13 4.46 -4.55
C ALA A 109 1.14 4.55 -3.01
N ASP A 110 2.29 4.25 -2.38
CA ASP A 110 2.57 4.41 -0.96
C ASP A 110 2.36 5.85 -0.49
N ARG A 111 2.91 6.83 -1.21
CA ARG A 111 2.79 8.25 -0.91
C ARG A 111 1.34 8.74 -1.03
N VAL A 112 0.62 8.24 -2.05
CA VAL A 112 -0.83 8.51 -2.21
C VAL A 112 -1.60 7.96 -1.01
N ALA A 113 -1.40 6.67 -0.68
CA ALA A 113 -2.09 6.01 0.43
C ALA A 113 -1.81 6.71 1.77
N ASN A 114 -0.54 7.02 2.05
CA ASN A 114 -0.11 7.71 3.27
C ASN A 114 -0.72 9.11 3.38
N SER A 115 -0.75 9.88 2.27
CA SER A 115 -1.32 11.23 2.26
C SER A 115 -2.84 11.19 2.48
N VAL A 116 -3.55 10.26 1.85
CA VAL A 116 -4.99 10.08 2.07
C VAL A 116 -5.26 9.68 3.52
N ALA A 117 -4.56 8.70 4.04
CA ALA A 117 -4.74 8.23 5.42
C ALA A 117 -4.46 9.32 6.46
N ALA A 118 -3.41 10.12 6.23
CA ALA A 118 -3.06 11.22 7.12
C ALA A 118 -4.14 12.32 7.11
N THR A 119 -4.65 12.69 5.94
CA THR A 119 -5.70 13.71 5.83
C THR A 119 -7.03 13.27 6.43
N GLU A 120 -7.42 12.01 6.22
CA GLU A 120 -8.63 11.43 6.82
C GLU A 120 -8.53 11.39 8.35
N ARG A 121 -7.36 11.12 8.90
CA ARG A 121 -7.16 10.95 10.35
C ARG A 121 -6.91 12.25 11.09
N TYR A 122 -6.18 13.19 10.49
CA TYR A 122 -5.69 14.40 11.16
C TYR A 122 -6.19 15.70 10.53
N GLY A 123 -6.88 15.62 9.39
CA GLY A 123 -7.26 16.78 8.60
C GLY A 123 -6.08 17.36 7.83
N TYR A 124 -6.26 18.55 7.32
CA TYR A 124 -5.21 19.31 6.61
C TYR A 124 -5.14 20.74 7.14
N PRO A 125 -3.97 21.43 7.06
CA PRO A 125 -2.75 20.96 6.39
C PRO A 125 -2.05 19.84 7.17
N VAL A 126 -1.35 18.94 6.43
CA VAL A 126 -0.57 17.87 7.03
C VAL A 126 0.73 17.62 6.26
N ILE A 127 1.78 17.29 6.99
CA ILE A 127 3.05 16.78 6.45
C ILE A 127 3.18 15.33 6.87
N VAL A 128 3.35 14.46 5.88
CA VAL A 128 3.59 13.03 6.09
C VAL A 128 5.08 12.78 6.00
N VAL A 129 5.64 12.12 7.00
CA VAL A 129 7.03 11.66 6.99
C VAL A 129 7.02 10.16 7.09
N ASP A 130 7.52 9.50 6.05
CA ASP A 130 7.60 8.05 5.97
C ASP A 130 9.07 7.60 6.02
N PHE A 131 9.42 6.86 7.07
CA PHE A 131 10.77 6.33 7.29
C PHE A 131 10.84 4.88 6.80
N GLY A 132 11.41 4.69 5.62
CA GLY A 132 11.61 3.39 4.99
C GLY A 132 13.01 3.21 4.41
N THR A 133 13.11 2.49 3.31
CA THR A 133 14.33 2.39 2.49
C THR A 133 14.77 3.77 2.00
N ALA A 134 13.81 4.63 1.67
CA ALA A 134 13.97 6.06 1.53
C ALA A 134 13.20 6.77 2.66
N THR A 135 13.52 8.04 2.94
CA THR A 135 12.70 8.92 3.77
C THR A 135 11.91 9.83 2.83
N ASN A 136 10.59 9.67 2.84
CA ASN A 136 9.68 10.50 2.05
C ASN A 136 9.07 11.58 2.95
N LEU A 137 8.98 12.80 2.43
CA LEU A 137 8.20 13.89 3.01
C LEU A 137 7.16 14.31 1.98
N ASP A 138 5.89 14.31 2.38
CA ASP A 138 4.77 14.70 1.53
C ASP A 138 3.95 15.80 2.18
N VAL A 139 3.50 16.75 1.39
CA VAL A 139 2.76 17.92 1.88
C VAL A 139 1.36 17.94 1.27
N VAL A 140 0.34 17.96 2.12
CA VAL A 140 -1.03 18.32 1.75
C VAL A 140 -1.34 19.65 2.41
N ASP A 141 -1.68 20.65 1.61
CA ASP A 141 -1.93 22.00 2.10
C ASP A 141 -3.31 22.18 2.78
N LYS A 142 -3.55 23.39 3.30
CA LYS A 142 -4.80 23.75 4.00
C LYS A 142 -6.07 23.59 3.15
N ASP A 143 -5.94 23.48 1.84
CA ASP A 143 -7.07 23.33 0.91
C ASP A 143 -7.26 21.86 0.46
N GLY A 144 -6.55 20.91 1.10
CA GLY A 144 -6.59 19.47 0.78
C GLY A 144 -5.91 19.14 -0.54
N VAL A 145 -4.87 19.90 -0.92
CA VAL A 145 -4.14 19.73 -2.17
C VAL A 145 -2.76 19.17 -1.90
N PHE A 146 -2.46 18.03 -2.50
CA PHE A 146 -1.11 17.45 -2.50
C PHE A 146 -0.17 18.33 -3.33
N ARG A 147 0.86 18.86 -2.69
CA ARG A 147 1.83 19.80 -3.27
C ARG A 147 3.14 19.14 -3.68
N GLY A 148 3.24 17.83 -3.52
CA GLY A 148 4.50 17.12 -3.69
C GLY A 148 5.25 16.98 -2.37
N GLY A 149 6.55 16.74 -2.50
CA GLY A 149 7.39 16.53 -1.33
C GLY A 149 8.84 16.30 -1.73
N ALA A 150 9.60 15.73 -0.81
CA ALA A 150 11.00 15.38 -0.99
C ALA A 150 11.22 13.89 -0.71
N ILE A 151 12.20 13.32 -1.39
CA ILE A 151 12.67 11.95 -1.15
C ILE A 151 14.17 12.05 -0.84
N SER A 152 14.59 11.50 0.28
CA SER A 152 15.98 11.40 0.69
C SER A 152 16.36 9.95 1.00
N PRO A 153 17.65 9.63 1.06
CA PRO A 153 18.07 8.29 1.52
C PRO A 153 17.49 7.98 2.91
N GLY A 154 17.06 6.72 3.10
CA GLY A 154 16.59 6.27 4.41
C GLY A 154 17.71 6.26 5.47
N ILE A 155 17.32 6.19 6.74
CA ILE A 155 18.25 6.29 7.88
C ILE A 155 19.36 5.23 7.78
N MET A 156 19.03 3.99 7.44
CA MET A 156 20.01 2.90 7.32
C MET A 156 20.99 3.09 6.16
N ILE A 157 20.55 3.70 5.06
CA ILE A 157 21.41 4.01 3.90
C ILE A 157 22.31 5.20 4.23
N SER A 158 21.83 6.17 5.00
CA SER A 158 22.58 7.37 5.36
C SER A 158 23.60 7.13 6.47
N ALA A 159 23.52 6.02 7.20
CA ALA A 159 24.43 5.69 8.31
C ALA A 159 25.67 4.87 7.85
N ASN A 160 25.75 4.47 6.58
CA ASN A 160 26.88 3.79 5.94
C ASN A 160 27.62 4.74 5.02
#